data_652defe2f16e390bac05ed4dc60200b5
#
_entry.id   652defe2f16e390bac05ed4dc60200b5
#
_cell.length_a   1.000
_cell.length_b   1.000
_cell.length_c   1.000
_cell.angle_alpha   90.00
_cell.angle_beta   90.00
_cell.angle_gamma   90.00
#
_symmetry.space_group_name_H-M   'P 1'
#
loop_
_entity.id
_entity.type
_entity.pdbx_description
1 polymer ?
#
loop_
_entity_poly.entity_id
_entity_poly.type
_entity_poly.pdbx_seq_one_letter_code
_entity_poly.pdbx_strand_id
1 'polypeptide(L)'
;MQIIVFDLETTLTHQRDKIPEIIEIGAAKVVPGEDGVEVDTFQRYTFPAIEQRITERTRKFIGLDKENMPTFIPFRQAFSAFLEWIGEDQDYYLCTWGMDDKRLMIEHCARFGIDFGWLRNYNDIQPPISMMLAYRQQMSLKDAIDAAGIVQEGRLHSALVDAIHTAHLLIKFNKQLHLSLNTPEENYNLSSSLYITCRSCKKSKYYTAFGRKSRRCAACLQQKKKLEEAVESAAVPQTQS
;
A
#
# COMPACT_ATOMS: atom_id res chain seq x y z
N MET A 1 9.58 -21.86 -8.92
CA MET A 1 9.31 -20.44 -8.67
C MET A 1 8.14 -20.36 -7.70
N GLN A 2 8.31 -19.66 -6.60
CA GLN A 2 7.28 -19.47 -5.56
C GLN A 2 6.43 -18.23 -5.87
N ILE A 3 5.20 -18.19 -5.33
CA ILE A 3 4.32 -17.03 -5.48
C ILE A 3 4.09 -16.43 -4.10
N ILE A 4 4.38 -15.15 -3.95
CA ILE A 4 4.19 -14.38 -2.73
C ILE A 4 2.97 -13.49 -2.94
N VAL A 5 1.91 -13.74 -2.20
CA VAL A 5 0.75 -12.86 -2.13
C VAL A 5 0.88 -12.00 -0.89
N PHE A 6 0.81 -10.69 -0.99
CA PHE A 6 0.86 -9.81 0.17
C PHE A 6 -0.25 -8.77 0.16
N ASP A 7 -0.60 -8.32 1.34
CA ASP A 7 -1.58 -7.28 1.61
C ASP A 7 -1.08 -6.37 2.74
N LEU A 8 -1.58 -5.16 2.84
CA LEU A 8 -1.14 -4.15 3.79
C LEU A 8 -2.33 -3.51 4.50
N GLU A 9 -2.25 -3.42 5.82
CA GLU A 9 -3.14 -2.54 6.56
C GLU A 9 -2.45 -1.22 6.92
N THR A 10 -3.21 -0.15 6.91
CA THR A 10 -2.69 1.20 7.13
C THR A 10 -3.46 1.98 8.18
N THR A 11 -2.83 3.05 8.66
CA THR A 11 -3.54 4.04 9.47
C THR A 11 -4.67 4.69 8.67
N LEU A 12 -5.85 4.80 9.27
CA LEU A 12 -6.96 5.55 8.68
C LEU A 12 -6.73 7.05 8.88
N THR A 13 -6.49 7.77 7.80
CA THR A 13 -6.32 9.22 7.84
C THR A 13 -7.57 9.91 7.30
N HIS A 14 -8.05 10.94 8.01
CA HIS A 14 -9.13 11.81 7.55
C HIS A 14 -8.61 13.06 6.82
N GLN A 15 -7.35 13.38 7.04
CA GLN A 15 -6.73 14.55 6.47
C GLN A 15 -6.15 14.18 5.11
N ARG A 16 -6.59 14.89 4.06
CA ARG A 16 -6.22 14.62 2.66
C ARG A 16 -4.73 14.79 2.37
N ASP A 17 -4.00 15.45 3.25
CA ASP A 17 -2.57 15.73 3.18
C ASP A 17 -1.71 14.76 4.00
N LYS A 18 -2.34 13.87 4.74
CA LYS A 18 -1.63 12.82 5.48
C LYS A 18 -1.54 11.54 4.65
N ILE A 19 -0.37 10.94 4.67
CA ILE A 19 -0.10 9.66 4.03
C ILE A 19 -0.50 8.56 5.00
N PRO A 20 -1.28 7.56 4.57
CA PRO A 20 -1.47 6.36 5.36
C PRO A 20 -0.12 5.71 5.66
N GLU A 21 0.08 5.25 6.88
CA GLU A 21 1.28 4.54 7.27
C GLU A 21 0.97 3.06 7.43
N ILE A 22 1.83 2.21 6.87
CA ILE A 22 1.68 0.75 6.98
C ILE A 22 1.80 0.38 8.45
N ILE A 23 0.84 -0.38 8.95
CA ILE A 23 0.77 -0.87 10.34
C ILE A 23 0.70 -2.39 10.43
N GLU A 24 0.43 -3.08 9.32
CA GLU A 24 0.50 -4.52 9.21
C GLU A 24 1.02 -4.89 7.82
N ILE A 25 1.93 -5.86 7.75
CA ILE A 25 2.34 -6.55 6.53
C ILE A 25 1.91 -7.99 6.71
N GLY A 26 0.98 -8.45 5.89
CA GLY A 26 0.53 -9.83 5.82
C GLY A 26 0.90 -10.46 4.49
N ALA A 27 1.35 -11.70 4.49
CA ALA A 27 1.66 -12.39 3.26
C ALA A 27 1.45 -13.90 3.34
N ALA A 28 1.19 -14.51 2.19
CA ALA A 28 1.08 -15.93 1.99
C ALA A 28 2.03 -16.36 0.86
N LYS A 29 2.84 -17.37 1.11
CA LYS A 29 3.75 -17.99 0.16
C LYS A 29 3.13 -19.26 -0.37
N VAL A 30 2.85 -19.30 -1.67
CA VAL A 30 2.28 -20.42 -2.38
C VAL A 30 3.40 -21.17 -3.10
N VAL A 31 3.66 -22.40 -2.70
CA VAL A 31 4.67 -23.25 -3.31
C VAL A 31 4.06 -24.55 -3.77
N PRO A 32 4.49 -25.12 -4.92
CA PRO A 32 4.11 -26.47 -5.30
C PRO A 32 4.68 -27.47 -4.28
N GLY A 33 3.81 -28.28 -3.66
CA GLY A 33 4.18 -29.35 -2.75
C GLY A 33 4.02 -30.74 -3.39
N GLU A 34 4.55 -31.78 -2.75
CA GLU A 34 4.44 -33.17 -3.25
C GLU A 34 2.98 -33.65 -3.31
N ASP A 35 2.18 -33.26 -2.32
CA ASP A 35 0.76 -33.65 -2.18
C ASP A 35 -0.22 -32.50 -2.56
N GLY A 36 0.26 -31.43 -3.25
CA GLY A 36 -0.58 -30.31 -3.64
C GLY A 36 0.12 -28.96 -3.56
N VAL A 37 -0.54 -28.00 -2.91
CA VAL A 37 -0.03 -26.64 -2.73
C VAL A 37 0.15 -26.37 -1.24
N GLU A 38 1.36 -26.04 -0.86
CA GLU A 38 1.67 -25.56 0.49
C GLU A 38 1.56 -24.04 0.59
N VAL A 39 1.03 -23.57 1.71
CA VAL A 39 0.93 -22.14 2.01
C VAL A 39 1.63 -21.85 3.33
N ASP A 40 2.77 -21.16 3.23
CA ASP A 40 3.45 -20.57 4.40
C ASP A 40 3.02 -19.12 4.58
N THR A 41 3.08 -18.59 5.79
CA THR A 41 2.53 -17.27 6.09
C THR A 41 3.51 -16.37 6.84
N PHE A 42 3.37 -15.07 6.58
CA PHE A 42 4.12 -14.03 7.24
C PHE A 42 3.19 -12.93 7.77
N GLN A 43 3.43 -12.47 8.99
CA GLN A 43 2.73 -11.33 9.57
C GLN A 43 3.66 -10.52 10.46
N ARG A 44 3.70 -9.20 10.26
CA ARG A 44 4.38 -8.27 11.17
C ARG A 44 3.59 -6.97 11.29
N TYR A 45 3.53 -6.47 12.52
CA TYR A 45 2.91 -5.19 12.80
C TYR A 45 3.99 -4.11 12.91
N THR A 46 3.72 -2.94 12.30
CA THR A 46 4.67 -1.82 12.26
C THR A 46 4.12 -0.60 12.97
N PHE A 47 4.99 0.04 13.74
CA PHE A 47 4.62 1.27 14.42
C PHE A 47 4.64 2.46 13.44
N PRO A 48 3.56 3.28 13.36
CA PRO A 48 3.55 4.45 12.47
C PRO A 48 4.60 5.48 12.93
N ALA A 49 5.54 5.80 12.02
CA ALA A 49 6.71 6.61 12.34
C ALA A 49 6.40 8.11 12.42
N ILE A 50 5.42 8.59 11.65
CA ILE A 50 5.06 10.02 11.56
C ILE A 50 3.98 10.36 12.57
N GLU A 51 2.87 9.62 12.58
CA GLU A 51 1.74 9.89 13.48
C GLU A 51 2.00 9.43 14.92
N GLN A 52 2.97 8.53 15.11
CA GLN A 52 3.39 7.97 16.40
C GLN A 52 2.24 7.41 17.26
N ARG A 53 1.11 7.13 16.66
CA ARG A 53 -0.04 6.52 17.34
C ARG A 53 -0.97 5.82 16.34
N ILE A 54 -1.58 4.73 16.80
CA ILE A 54 -2.66 4.07 16.11
C ILE A 54 -3.97 4.54 16.75
N THR A 55 -4.81 5.23 15.97
CA THR A 55 -6.07 5.76 16.46
C THR A 55 -7.04 4.63 16.84
N GLU A 56 -8.00 4.90 17.72
CA GLU A 56 -9.04 3.91 18.08
C GLU A 56 -9.83 3.47 16.85
N ARG A 57 -10.10 4.39 15.92
CA ARG A 57 -10.79 4.08 14.67
C ARG A 57 -9.98 3.10 13.82
N THR A 58 -8.67 3.33 13.66
CA THR A 58 -7.78 2.42 12.94
C THR A 58 -7.77 1.05 13.61
N ARG A 59 -7.60 0.98 14.92
CA ARG A 59 -7.62 -0.29 15.67
C ARG A 59 -8.91 -1.08 15.44
N LYS A 60 -10.06 -0.41 15.58
CA LYS A 60 -11.37 -1.04 15.34
C LYS A 60 -11.52 -1.53 13.90
N PHE A 61 -11.01 -0.77 12.94
CA PHE A 61 -11.10 -1.11 11.52
C PHE A 61 -10.32 -2.39 11.20
N ILE A 62 -9.07 -2.50 11.66
CA ILE A 62 -8.21 -3.66 11.42
C ILE A 62 -8.35 -4.76 12.48
N GLY A 63 -9.27 -4.61 13.44
CA GLY A 63 -9.58 -5.64 14.43
C GLY A 63 -8.58 -5.80 15.56
N LEU A 64 -7.74 -4.81 15.83
CA LEU A 64 -6.83 -4.85 16.96
C LEU A 64 -7.55 -4.62 18.28
N ASP A 65 -7.50 -5.62 19.16
CA ASP A 65 -8.01 -5.52 20.51
C ASP A 65 -7.03 -4.73 21.40
N LYS A 66 -7.58 -3.92 22.32
CA LYS A 66 -6.76 -3.20 23.30
C LYS A 66 -6.07 -4.14 24.29
N GLU A 67 -6.71 -5.24 24.61
CA GLU A 67 -6.23 -6.20 25.61
C GLU A 67 -5.15 -7.13 25.04
N ASN A 68 -5.18 -7.37 23.72
CA ASN A 68 -4.28 -8.26 23.02
C ASN A 68 -3.56 -7.54 21.86
N MET A 69 -2.92 -6.41 22.17
CA MET A 69 -2.14 -5.68 21.17
C MET A 69 -0.92 -6.48 20.73
N PRO A 70 -0.70 -6.62 19.42
CA PRO A 70 0.50 -7.28 18.92
C PRO A 70 1.75 -6.45 19.22
N THR A 71 2.92 -7.08 19.09
CA THR A 71 4.20 -6.36 19.15
C THR A 71 4.41 -5.58 17.86
N PHE A 72 4.56 -4.27 17.99
CA PHE A 72 4.89 -3.37 16.88
C PHE A 72 6.40 -3.16 16.81
N ILE A 73 6.95 -3.25 15.61
CA ILE A 73 8.37 -3.03 15.33
C ILE A 73 8.54 -1.91 14.27
N PRO A 74 9.72 -1.30 14.15
CA PRO A 74 9.98 -0.33 13.07
C PRO A 74 9.76 -0.92 11.69
N PHE A 75 9.21 -0.14 10.76
CA PHE A 75 8.94 -0.60 9.38
C PHE A 75 10.17 -1.25 8.70
N ARG A 76 11.37 -0.65 8.84
CA ARG A 76 12.58 -1.25 8.29
C ARG A 76 12.83 -2.67 8.78
N GLN A 77 12.62 -2.92 10.07
CA GLN A 77 12.83 -4.25 10.67
C GLN A 77 11.77 -5.25 10.17
N ALA A 78 10.51 -4.82 10.09
CA ALA A 78 9.43 -5.67 9.57
C ALA A 78 9.65 -6.00 8.09
N PHE A 79 10.08 -5.01 7.31
CA PHE A 79 10.32 -5.18 5.88
C PHE A 79 11.56 -6.04 5.62
N SER A 80 12.64 -5.89 6.39
CA SER A 80 13.81 -6.77 6.32
C SER A 80 13.42 -8.23 6.59
N ALA A 81 12.64 -8.46 7.65
CA ALA A 81 12.12 -9.79 7.96
C ALA A 81 11.20 -10.34 6.85
N PHE A 82 10.45 -9.49 6.17
CA PHE A 82 9.64 -9.87 5.02
C PHE A 82 10.49 -10.34 3.84
N LEU A 83 11.57 -9.61 3.52
CA LEU A 83 12.50 -10.01 2.46
C LEU A 83 13.24 -11.30 2.80
N GLU A 84 13.69 -11.46 4.04
CA GLU A 84 14.30 -12.71 4.52
C GLU A 84 13.35 -13.89 4.38
N TRP A 85 12.07 -13.71 4.73
CA TRP A 85 11.04 -14.74 4.59
C TRP A 85 10.72 -15.06 3.12
N ILE A 86 10.70 -14.08 2.23
CA ILE A 86 10.59 -14.31 0.77
C ILE A 86 11.76 -15.18 0.29
N GLY A 87 12.98 -14.91 0.77
CA GLY A 87 14.21 -15.49 0.27
C GLY A 87 14.67 -14.76 -1.00
N GLU A 88 15.47 -13.71 -0.85
CA GLU A 88 15.89 -12.83 -1.95
C GLU A 88 16.60 -13.54 -3.12
N ASP A 89 17.29 -14.64 -2.83
CA ASP A 89 17.98 -15.47 -3.83
C ASP A 89 17.04 -16.40 -4.61
N GLN A 90 15.78 -16.45 -4.25
CA GLN A 90 14.80 -17.32 -4.91
C GLN A 90 14.06 -16.55 -6.01
N ASP A 91 13.73 -17.26 -7.08
CA ASP A 91 12.80 -16.74 -8.08
C ASP A 91 11.37 -16.76 -7.53
N TYR A 92 10.72 -15.59 -7.53
CA TYR A 92 9.36 -15.43 -7.04
C TYR A 92 8.51 -14.51 -7.93
N TYR A 93 7.20 -14.67 -7.86
CA TYR A 93 6.22 -13.67 -8.25
C TYR A 93 5.71 -12.94 -7.02
N LEU A 94 5.48 -11.65 -7.14
CA LEU A 94 4.76 -10.85 -6.14
C LEU A 94 3.34 -10.60 -6.65
N CYS A 95 2.34 -10.86 -5.83
CA CYS A 95 0.94 -10.66 -6.17
C CYS A 95 0.20 -9.87 -5.09
N THR A 96 -0.75 -9.04 -5.51
CA THR A 96 -1.67 -8.34 -4.60
C THR A 96 -3.08 -8.34 -5.16
N TRP A 97 -4.06 -8.07 -4.30
CA TRP A 97 -5.42 -7.79 -4.70
C TRP A 97 -5.59 -6.29 -4.97
N GLY A 98 -5.13 -5.84 -6.14
CA GLY A 98 -5.14 -4.45 -6.54
C GLY A 98 -3.77 -3.77 -6.45
N MET A 99 -3.72 -2.52 -6.91
CA MET A 99 -2.47 -1.76 -7.06
C MET A 99 -2.07 -0.94 -5.83
N ASP A 100 -2.97 -0.79 -4.84
CA ASP A 100 -2.74 0.12 -3.73
C ASP A 100 -1.62 -0.36 -2.80
N ASP A 101 -1.52 -1.67 -2.54
CA ASP A 101 -0.47 -2.26 -1.70
C ASP A 101 0.92 -2.05 -2.28
N LYS A 102 1.08 -2.27 -3.59
CA LYS A 102 2.32 -1.96 -4.29
C LYS A 102 2.72 -0.49 -4.11
N ARG A 103 1.78 0.42 -4.33
CA ARG A 103 2.00 1.86 -4.21
C ARG A 103 2.42 2.24 -2.79
N LEU A 104 1.71 1.77 -1.79
CA LEU A 104 2.00 2.01 -0.37
C LEU A 104 3.37 1.47 0.03
N MET A 105 3.72 0.26 -0.42
CA MET A 105 5.01 -0.34 -0.13
C MET A 105 6.15 0.46 -0.76
N ILE A 106 6.03 0.88 -2.02
CA ILE A 106 7.01 1.75 -2.69
C ILE A 106 7.16 3.08 -1.94
N GLU A 107 6.04 3.70 -1.53
CA GLU A 107 6.08 4.94 -0.74
C GLU A 107 6.86 4.79 0.56
N HIS A 108 6.65 3.70 1.28
CA HIS A 108 7.35 3.43 2.52
C HIS A 108 8.82 3.11 2.29
N CYS A 109 9.15 2.28 1.30
CA CYS A 109 10.53 2.00 0.92
C CYS A 109 11.27 3.29 0.55
N ALA A 110 10.69 4.15 -0.27
CA ALA A 110 11.26 5.45 -0.64
C ALA A 110 11.49 6.36 0.59
N ARG A 111 10.50 6.43 1.49
CA ARG A 111 10.57 7.22 2.72
C ARG A 111 11.70 6.77 3.63
N PHE A 112 11.91 5.48 3.73
CA PHE A 112 12.94 4.89 4.58
C PHE A 112 14.25 4.62 3.84
N GLY A 113 14.41 5.01 2.57
CA GLY A 113 15.62 4.79 1.78
C GLY A 113 15.96 3.32 1.63
N ILE A 114 14.95 2.48 1.38
CA ILE A 114 15.10 1.06 1.09
C ILE A 114 15.15 0.89 -0.42
N ASP A 115 16.04 0.04 -0.89
CA ASP A 115 16.20 -0.30 -2.30
C ASP A 115 14.98 -1.02 -2.88
N PHE A 116 14.78 -0.94 -4.19
CA PHE A 116 13.63 -1.50 -4.89
C PHE A 116 13.92 -2.81 -5.63
N GLY A 117 15.11 -3.41 -5.50
CA GLY A 117 15.50 -4.65 -6.16
C GLY A 117 14.55 -5.83 -5.89
N TRP A 118 13.85 -5.81 -4.76
CA TRP A 118 12.84 -6.80 -4.40
C TRP A 118 11.56 -6.72 -5.26
N LEU A 119 11.26 -5.57 -5.86
CA LEU A 119 10.01 -5.32 -6.58
C LEU A 119 10.06 -5.84 -8.03
N ARG A 120 10.27 -7.13 -8.16
CA ARG A 120 10.31 -7.85 -9.45
C ARG A 120 9.13 -8.80 -9.59
N ASN A 121 8.76 -9.09 -10.83
CA ASN A 121 7.70 -10.04 -11.17
C ASN A 121 6.37 -9.74 -10.46
N TYR A 122 6.06 -8.44 -10.31
CA TYR A 122 4.84 -7.99 -9.64
C TYR A 122 3.62 -8.13 -10.56
N ASN A 123 2.53 -8.64 -10.00
CA ASN A 123 1.27 -8.85 -10.69
C ASN A 123 0.09 -8.41 -9.82
N ASP A 124 -0.73 -7.50 -10.33
CA ASP A 124 -2.06 -7.24 -9.79
C ASP A 124 -3.02 -8.29 -10.32
N ILE A 125 -3.51 -9.18 -9.43
CA ILE A 125 -4.38 -10.29 -9.83
C ILE A 125 -5.88 -9.97 -9.73
N GLN A 126 -6.25 -8.80 -9.21
CA GLN A 126 -7.64 -8.38 -9.10
C GLN A 126 -8.34 -8.26 -10.46
N PRO A 127 -7.79 -7.55 -11.48
CA PRO A 127 -8.47 -7.42 -12.76
C PRO A 127 -8.69 -8.76 -13.50
N PRO A 128 -7.68 -9.61 -13.67
CA PRO A 128 -7.87 -10.88 -14.38
C PRO A 128 -8.84 -11.82 -13.66
N ILE A 129 -8.79 -11.92 -12.33
CA ILE A 129 -9.72 -12.77 -11.57
C ILE A 129 -11.14 -12.19 -11.62
N SER A 130 -11.31 -10.88 -11.52
CA SER A 130 -12.63 -10.25 -11.68
C SER A 130 -13.25 -10.56 -13.04
N MET A 131 -12.46 -10.54 -14.11
CA MET A 131 -12.90 -10.94 -15.46
C MET A 131 -13.31 -12.42 -15.53
N MET A 132 -12.53 -13.31 -14.92
CA MET A 132 -12.84 -14.77 -14.89
C MET A 132 -14.15 -15.02 -14.12
N LEU A 133 -14.47 -14.19 -13.15
CA LEU A 133 -15.74 -14.21 -12.40
C LEU A 133 -16.88 -13.46 -13.11
N ALA A 134 -16.70 -13.10 -14.39
CA ALA A 134 -17.66 -12.42 -15.26
C ALA A 134 -18.07 -11.00 -14.79
N TYR A 135 -17.21 -10.34 -14.04
CA TYR A 135 -17.41 -8.94 -13.62
C TYR A 135 -16.73 -7.97 -14.59
N ARG A 136 -17.43 -6.89 -14.94
CA ARG A 136 -16.92 -5.86 -15.86
C ARG A 136 -15.99 -4.84 -15.17
N GLN A 137 -16.03 -4.78 -13.86
CA GLN A 137 -15.23 -3.87 -13.03
C GLN A 137 -14.41 -4.68 -12.02
N GLN A 138 -13.43 -4.04 -11.40
CA GLN A 138 -12.66 -4.67 -10.33
C GLN A 138 -13.58 -4.97 -9.13
N MET A 139 -13.52 -6.20 -8.66
CA MET A 139 -14.30 -6.67 -7.51
C MET A 139 -13.56 -6.34 -6.20
N SER A 140 -14.31 -6.13 -5.13
CA SER A 140 -13.72 -6.22 -3.80
C SER A 140 -13.24 -7.65 -3.52
N LEU A 141 -12.25 -7.82 -2.63
CA LEU A 141 -11.78 -9.15 -2.25
C LEU A 141 -12.93 -10.01 -1.70
N LYS A 142 -13.77 -9.40 -0.86
CA LYS A 142 -14.96 -10.07 -0.32
C LYS A 142 -15.88 -10.62 -1.39
N ASP A 143 -16.26 -9.79 -2.37
CA ASP A 143 -17.16 -10.22 -3.44
C ASP A 143 -16.52 -11.32 -4.31
N ALA A 144 -15.20 -11.25 -4.52
CA ALA A 144 -14.47 -12.27 -5.28
C ALA A 144 -14.41 -13.61 -4.55
N ILE A 145 -14.20 -13.60 -3.22
CA ILE A 145 -14.24 -14.80 -2.38
C ILE A 145 -15.63 -15.45 -2.46
N ASP A 146 -16.68 -14.64 -2.23
CA ASP A 146 -18.07 -15.10 -2.26
C ASP A 146 -18.43 -15.68 -3.64
N ALA A 147 -18.11 -14.96 -4.73
CA ALA A 147 -18.38 -15.41 -6.11
C ALA A 147 -17.56 -16.67 -6.49
N ALA A 148 -16.37 -16.82 -5.95
CA ALA A 148 -15.55 -18.00 -6.15
C ALA A 148 -15.99 -19.20 -5.29
N GLY A 149 -16.93 -19.04 -4.36
CA GLY A 149 -17.34 -20.09 -3.43
C GLY A 149 -16.22 -20.51 -2.48
N ILE A 150 -15.35 -19.57 -2.10
CA ILE A 150 -14.31 -19.79 -1.09
C ILE A 150 -14.90 -19.42 0.27
N VAL A 151 -14.73 -20.30 1.25
CA VAL A 151 -15.19 -20.04 2.61
C VAL A 151 -14.32 -18.96 3.24
N GLN A 152 -14.96 -17.88 3.71
CA GLN A 152 -14.24 -16.83 4.40
C GLN A 152 -13.86 -17.31 5.81
N GLU A 153 -12.58 -17.39 6.07
CA GLU A 153 -12.01 -17.69 7.37
C GLU A 153 -11.32 -16.45 7.95
N GLY A 154 -11.58 -16.18 9.22
CA GLY A 154 -11.04 -15.00 9.87
C GLY A 154 -11.78 -13.71 9.52
N ARG A 155 -11.20 -12.59 9.95
CA ARG A 155 -11.76 -11.26 9.77
C ARG A 155 -11.07 -10.57 8.61
N LEU A 156 -11.82 -10.13 7.61
CA LEU A 156 -11.33 -9.20 6.59
C LEU A 156 -10.85 -7.88 7.23
N HIS A 157 -9.96 -7.20 6.56
CA HIS A 157 -9.16 -6.08 7.07
C HIS A 157 -8.16 -6.51 8.16
N SER A 158 -7.59 -7.68 7.99
CA SER A 158 -6.29 -8.10 8.51
C SER A 158 -5.43 -8.48 7.31
N ALA A 159 -4.28 -7.86 7.17
CA ALA A 159 -3.42 -8.06 6.00
C ALA A 159 -3.07 -9.55 5.78
N LEU A 160 -2.85 -10.30 6.86
CA LEU A 160 -2.61 -11.74 6.73
C LEU A 160 -3.83 -12.49 6.20
N VAL A 161 -5.02 -12.22 6.74
CA VAL A 161 -6.26 -12.88 6.31
C VAL A 161 -6.55 -12.55 4.85
N ASP A 162 -6.41 -11.29 4.45
CA ASP A 162 -6.67 -10.85 3.09
C ASP A 162 -5.65 -11.43 2.09
N ALA A 163 -4.37 -11.53 2.48
CA ALA A 163 -3.34 -12.22 1.69
C ALA A 163 -3.64 -13.72 1.52
N ILE A 164 -4.10 -14.42 2.55
CA ILE A 164 -4.48 -15.85 2.48
C ILE A 164 -5.67 -16.04 1.54
N HIS A 165 -6.70 -15.22 1.64
CA HIS A 165 -7.86 -15.31 0.74
C HIS A 165 -7.49 -15.00 -0.70
N THR A 166 -6.63 -14.02 -0.92
CA THR A 166 -6.09 -13.70 -2.24
C THR A 166 -5.26 -14.86 -2.79
N ALA A 167 -4.48 -15.55 -1.94
CA ALA A 167 -3.75 -16.76 -2.34
C ALA A 167 -4.71 -17.92 -2.69
N HIS A 168 -5.80 -18.10 -1.96
CA HIS A 168 -6.82 -19.10 -2.31
C HIS A 168 -7.48 -18.82 -3.67
N LEU A 169 -7.77 -17.54 -3.99
CA LEU A 169 -8.24 -17.14 -5.31
C LEU A 169 -7.20 -17.46 -6.39
N LEU A 170 -5.93 -17.10 -6.15
CA LEU A 170 -4.82 -17.41 -7.06
C LEU A 170 -4.72 -18.91 -7.32
N ILE A 171 -4.75 -19.74 -6.28
CA ILE A 171 -4.70 -21.21 -6.40
C ILE A 171 -5.88 -21.73 -7.23
N LYS A 172 -7.08 -21.24 -6.95
CA LYS A 172 -8.31 -21.65 -7.65
C LYS A 172 -8.26 -21.35 -9.14
N PHE A 173 -7.71 -20.20 -9.53
CA PHE A 173 -7.64 -19.73 -10.91
C PHE A 173 -6.26 -19.92 -11.57
N ASN A 174 -5.33 -20.64 -10.94
CA ASN A 174 -3.93 -20.77 -11.39
C ASN A 174 -3.77 -21.23 -12.84
N LYS A 175 -4.66 -22.10 -13.34
CA LYS A 175 -4.60 -22.63 -14.72
C LYS A 175 -4.97 -21.60 -15.79
N GLN A 176 -5.68 -20.55 -15.42
CA GLN A 176 -6.16 -19.49 -16.31
C GLN A 176 -5.42 -18.17 -16.10
N LEU A 177 -4.75 -18.04 -14.94
CA LEU A 177 -4.02 -16.84 -14.57
C LEU A 177 -2.60 -16.87 -15.14
N HIS A 178 -2.27 -15.85 -15.92
CA HIS A 178 -0.93 -15.66 -16.46
C HIS A 178 -0.19 -14.59 -15.66
N LEU A 179 0.84 -15.01 -14.92
CA LEU A 179 1.71 -14.10 -14.20
C LEU A 179 2.86 -13.65 -15.12
N SER A 180 3.08 -12.36 -15.17
CA SER A 180 4.11 -11.72 -15.98
C SER A 180 5.42 -11.62 -15.26
N LEU A 181 6.53 -11.85 -15.95
CA LEU A 181 7.86 -11.48 -15.52
C LEU A 181 8.06 -9.99 -15.81
N ASN A 182 8.58 -9.25 -14.83
CA ASN A 182 8.91 -7.85 -15.00
C ASN A 182 10.03 -7.44 -14.05
N THR A 183 10.73 -6.36 -14.39
CA THR A 183 11.88 -5.87 -13.64
C THR A 183 11.46 -4.89 -12.54
N PRO A 184 12.33 -4.65 -11.52
CA PRO A 184 12.09 -3.59 -10.54
C PRO A 184 11.91 -2.21 -11.19
N GLU A 185 12.67 -1.89 -12.24
CA GLU A 185 12.62 -0.61 -12.95
C GLU A 185 11.27 -0.40 -13.62
N GLU A 186 10.70 -1.44 -14.26
CA GLU A 186 9.37 -1.38 -14.86
C GLU A 186 8.30 -1.14 -13.78
N ASN A 187 8.41 -1.81 -12.67
CA ASN A 187 7.49 -1.66 -11.55
C ASN A 187 7.60 -0.31 -10.86
N TYR A 188 8.82 0.19 -10.68
CA TYR A 188 9.09 1.48 -10.06
C TYR A 188 8.71 2.65 -10.99
N ASN A 189 8.94 2.54 -12.28
CA ASN A 189 8.58 3.57 -13.27
C ASN A 189 7.07 3.82 -13.35
N LEU A 190 6.24 2.81 -13.14
CA LEU A 190 4.79 3.00 -12.97
C LEU A 190 4.46 3.86 -11.75
N SER A 191 5.39 4.00 -10.82
CA SER A 191 5.30 4.80 -9.60
C SER A 191 6.03 6.14 -9.71
N SER A 192 6.61 6.49 -10.86
CA SER A 192 7.25 7.79 -11.10
C SER A 192 6.27 8.96 -10.96
N SER A 193 4.95 8.69 -11.03
CA SER A 193 3.88 9.61 -10.67
C SER A 193 3.91 10.05 -9.20
N LEU A 194 4.67 9.39 -8.34
CA LEU A 194 4.85 9.77 -6.94
C LEU A 194 5.61 11.09 -6.78
N TYR A 195 6.44 11.45 -7.76
CA TYR A 195 7.18 12.70 -7.74
C TYR A 195 6.62 13.67 -8.76
N ILE A 196 6.11 14.80 -8.30
CA ILE A 196 5.51 15.84 -9.12
C ILE A 196 6.39 17.08 -9.07
N THR A 197 6.69 17.65 -10.23
CA THR A 197 7.40 18.93 -10.30
C THR A 197 6.44 20.09 -9.99
N CYS A 198 6.74 20.82 -8.92
CA CYS A 198 5.96 21.98 -8.53
C CYS A 198 6.06 23.08 -9.57
N ARG A 199 4.91 23.59 -10.05
CA ARG A 199 4.88 24.69 -11.05
C ARG A 199 5.47 26.01 -10.55
N SER A 200 5.46 26.24 -9.23
CA SER A 200 6.00 27.48 -8.63
C SER A 200 7.49 27.39 -8.34
N CYS A 201 7.94 26.45 -7.49
CA CYS A 201 9.35 26.37 -7.09
C CYS A 201 10.19 25.48 -8.01
N LYS A 202 9.60 24.83 -9.02
CA LYS A 202 10.27 23.94 -9.99
C LYS A 202 10.99 22.74 -9.37
N LYS A 203 10.81 22.50 -8.07
CA LYS A 203 11.38 21.33 -7.39
C LYS A 203 10.49 20.12 -7.58
N SER A 204 11.10 18.98 -7.87
CA SER A 204 10.43 17.69 -7.80
C SER A 204 10.17 17.35 -6.33
N LYS A 205 8.95 17.02 -6.01
CA LYS A 205 8.51 16.70 -4.64
C LYS A 205 7.56 15.54 -4.69
N TYR A 206 7.51 14.81 -3.60
CA TYR A 206 6.58 13.71 -3.42
C TYR A 206 5.13 14.20 -3.60
N TYR A 207 4.26 13.39 -4.21
CA TYR A 207 2.90 13.82 -4.56
C TYR A 207 2.08 14.32 -3.36
N THR A 208 2.36 13.80 -2.15
CA THR A 208 1.72 14.24 -0.92
C THR A 208 2.03 15.68 -0.52
N ALA A 209 3.12 16.26 -1.08
CA ALA A 209 3.38 17.68 -0.93
C ALA A 209 2.40 18.57 -1.74
N PHE A 210 1.43 17.95 -2.45
CA PHE A 210 0.45 18.63 -3.29
C PHE A 210 -0.97 18.32 -2.81
N GLY A 211 -1.83 19.35 -2.76
CA GLY A 211 -3.26 19.13 -2.54
C GLY A 211 -3.93 18.45 -3.75
N ARG A 212 -5.05 17.77 -3.51
CA ARG A 212 -5.86 17.10 -4.54
C ARG A 212 -6.17 18.08 -5.68
N LYS A 213 -5.72 17.85 -6.89
CA LYS A 213 -5.83 18.71 -8.07
C LYS A 213 -4.88 19.92 -8.11
N SER A 214 -3.97 20.12 -7.15
CA SER A 214 -3.00 21.22 -7.21
C SER A 214 -1.71 20.78 -7.88
N ARG A 215 -1.19 21.60 -8.79
CA ARG A 215 0.16 21.47 -9.35
C ARG A 215 1.19 22.37 -8.66
N ARG A 216 0.80 23.02 -7.55
CA ARG A 216 1.70 23.77 -6.66
C ARG A 216 1.77 23.05 -5.32
N CYS A 217 2.97 22.89 -4.77
CA CYS A 217 3.14 22.25 -3.49
C CYS A 217 2.58 23.10 -2.34
N ALA A 218 2.23 22.46 -1.23
CA ALA A 218 1.61 23.11 -0.06
C ALA A 218 2.45 24.31 0.44
N ALA A 219 3.77 24.19 0.51
CA ALA A 219 4.64 25.28 0.91
C ALA A 219 4.53 26.52 -0.01
N CYS A 220 4.45 26.32 -1.33
CA CYS A 220 4.26 27.43 -2.27
C CYS A 220 2.86 28.06 -2.18
N LEU A 221 1.84 27.26 -1.86
CA LEU A 221 0.48 27.76 -1.64
C LEU A 221 0.39 28.59 -0.35
N GLN A 222 1.02 28.13 0.72
CA GLN A 222 1.10 28.89 1.98
C GLN A 222 1.86 30.20 1.82
N GLN A 223 2.99 30.19 1.10
CA GLN A 223 3.75 31.39 0.83
C GLN A 223 2.96 32.40 0.02
N LYS A 224 2.21 31.94 -0.99
CA LYS A 224 1.32 32.79 -1.78
C LYS A 224 0.24 33.43 -0.90
N LYS A 225 -0.41 32.63 -0.05
CA LYS A 225 -1.45 33.12 0.87
C LYS A 225 -0.93 34.18 1.83
N LYS A 226 0.25 33.98 2.44
CA LYS A 226 0.91 34.98 3.29
C LYS A 226 1.23 36.28 2.57
N LEU A 227 1.61 36.21 1.29
CA LEU A 227 1.87 37.41 0.48
C LEU A 227 0.56 38.18 0.19
N GLU A 228 -0.52 37.48 -0.15
CA GLU A 228 -1.84 38.06 -0.38
C GLU A 228 -2.37 38.75 0.88
N GLU A 229 -2.27 38.10 2.05
CA GLU A 229 -2.65 38.66 3.36
C GLU A 229 -1.80 39.90 3.72
N ALA A 230 -0.51 39.91 3.41
CA ALA A 230 0.36 41.06 3.65
C ALA A 230 0.02 42.26 2.75
N VAL A 231 -0.37 42.00 1.49
CA VAL A 231 -0.80 43.05 0.55
C VAL A 231 -2.13 43.66 0.96
N GLU A 232 -3.11 42.81 1.39
CA GLU A 232 -4.40 43.29 1.90
C GLU A 232 -4.24 44.14 3.18
N SER A 233 -3.37 43.72 4.09
CA SER A 233 -3.11 44.47 5.32
C SER A 233 -2.41 45.82 5.06
N ALA A 234 -1.62 45.92 4.02
CA ALA A 234 -0.96 47.17 3.60
C ALA A 234 -1.88 48.13 2.84
N ALA A 235 -2.98 47.62 2.27
CA ALA A 235 -3.93 48.36 1.49
C ALA A 235 -5.06 49.08 2.30
N VAL A 236 -5.15 48.81 3.62
CA VAL A 236 -6.14 49.45 4.49
C VAL A 236 -5.66 50.87 4.83
N PRO A 237 -6.32 51.95 4.35
CA PRO A 237 -5.95 53.30 4.69
C PRO A 237 -6.13 53.53 6.20
N GLN A 238 -5.11 54.01 6.86
CA GLN A 238 -5.27 54.55 8.21
C GLN A 238 -6.16 55.80 8.07
N THR A 239 -7.44 55.64 8.35
CA THR A 239 -8.33 56.78 8.60
C THR A 239 -7.86 57.44 9.93
N GLN A 240 -7.07 58.47 9.78
CA GLN A 240 -6.74 59.38 10.88
C GLN A 240 -8.05 60.09 11.27
N SER A 241 -8.43 59.93 12.54
CA SER A 241 -9.42 60.73 13.25
C SER A 241 -8.81 62.06 13.68
#